data_526171f83848d5c04708aa0201d2f01a
#
_entry.id   526171f83848d5c04708aa0201d2f01a
#
_cell.length_a   1.000
_cell.length_b   1.000
_cell.length_c   1.000
_cell.angle_alpha   90.00
_cell.angle_beta   90.00
_cell.angle_gamma   90.00
#
_symmetry.space_group_name_H-M   'P 1'
#
loop_
_entity.id
_entity.type
_entity.pdbx_description
1 polymer ?
#
loop_
_entity_poly.entity_id
_entity_poly.type
_entity_poly.pdbx_seq_one_letter_code
_entity_poly.pdbx_strand_id
1 'polypeptide(L)' 'MNLYNFVCLNMIEHYFDCPHCWENQLKMIDPSIEEQNFIEDCEVCCNPLEFELNIINNHLDFFSVFPIGQ' A
#
# COMPACT_ATOMS: atom_id res chain seq x y z
N MET A 1 -6.29 9.78 -25.36
CA MET A 1 -5.87 10.02 -24.06
C MET A 1 -6.88 9.62 -23.06
N ASN A 2 -6.48 9.04 -22.09
CA ASN A 2 -7.45 8.54 -21.18
C ASN A 2 -7.16 9.04 -19.78
N LEU A 3 -8.15 8.93 -18.93
CA LEU A 3 -8.05 9.44 -17.58
C LEU A 3 -7.25 8.55 -16.68
N TYR A 4 -6.99 7.32 -17.10
CA TYR A 4 -6.23 6.41 -16.28
C TYR A 4 -4.82 6.87 -16.06
N ASN A 5 -4.19 7.37 -17.11
CA ASN A 5 -2.84 7.86 -16.97
C ASN A 5 -2.76 9.00 -16.00
N PHE A 6 -3.78 9.82 -16.01
CA PHE A 6 -3.85 10.96 -15.14
C PHE A 6 -3.88 10.52 -13.68
N VAL A 7 -4.68 9.51 -13.39
CA VAL A 7 -4.79 8.99 -12.04
C VAL A 7 -3.49 8.35 -11.62
N CYS A 8 -2.88 7.57 -12.49
CA CYS A 8 -1.66 6.87 -12.15
C CYS A 8 -0.51 7.81 -11.82
N LEU A 9 -0.51 9.00 -12.42
CA LEU A 9 0.56 9.96 -12.18
C LEU A 9 0.58 10.47 -10.76
N ASN A 10 -0.53 10.33 -10.04
CA ASN A 10 -0.64 10.84 -8.69
C ASN A 10 -0.45 9.79 -7.61
N MET A 11 -0.15 8.56 -8.01
CA MET A 11 0.02 7.49 -7.03
C MET A 11 1.42 7.51 -6.44
N ILE A 12 1.50 7.14 -5.17
CA ILE A 12 2.78 7.01 -4.48
C ILE A 12 3.23 5.56 -4.57
N GLU A 13 4.47 5.35 -4.97
CA GLU A 13 5.05 4.01 -5.02
C GLU A 13 5.81 3.77 -3.72
N HIS A 14 5.43 2.74 -3.01
CA HIS A 14 6.09 2.39 -1.76
C HIS A 14 6.38 0.89 -1.74
N TYR A 15 7.63 0.55 -1.42
CA TYR A 15 8.03 -0.85 -1.34
C TYR A 15 7.94 -1.33 0.09
N PHE A 16 7.54 -2.57 0.26
CA PHE A 16 7.45 -3.16 1.59
C PHE A 16 7.82 -4.63 1.52
N ASP A 17 8.21 -5.20 2.66
CA ASP A 17 8.49 -6.63 2.77
C ASP A 17 7.32 -7.31 3.44
N CYS A 18 6.88 -8.42 2.84
CA CYS A 18 5.80 -9.20 3.41
C CYS A 18 6.26 -9.82 4.73
N PRO A 19 5.48 -9.65 5.82
CA PRO A 19 5.90 -10.23 7.10
C PRO A 19 5.79 -11.75 7.17
N HIS A 20 5.19 -12.38 6.16
CA HIS A 20 5.11 -13.84 6.10
C HIS A 20 6.22 -14.45 5.27
N CYS A 21 6.42 -13.97 4.06
CA CYS A 21 7.35 -14.59 3.13
C CYS A 21 8.59 -13.74 2.86
N TRP A 22 8.61 -12.52 3.36
CA TRP A 22 9.74 -11.59 3.26
C TRP A 22 10.09 -11.19 1.83
N GLU A 23 9.13 -11.30 0.91
CA GLU A 23 9.33 -10.83 -0.45
C GLU A 23 9.08 -9.33 -0.52
N ASN A 24 9.97 -8.61 -1.18
CA ASN A 24 9.81 -7.19 -1.38
C ASN A 24 8.78 -6.95 -2.47
N GLN A 25 7.82 -6.09 -2.20
CA GLN A 25 6.70 -5.86 -3.12
C GLN A 25 6.42 -4.37 -3.21
N LEU A 26 5.82 -3.97 -4.31
CA LEU A 26 5.46 -2.58 -4.54
C LEU A 26 3.99 -2.38 -4.22
N LYS A 27 3.70 -1.31 -3.48
CA LYS A 27 2.33 -0.92 -3.17
C LYS A 27 2.08 0.47 -3.72
N MET A 28 1.02 0.60 -4.51
CA MET A 28 0.61 1.89 -5.04
C MET A 28 -0.38 2.52 -4.07
N ILE A 29 -0.11 3.75 -3.67
CA ILE A 29 -0.86 4.42 -2.63
C ILE A 29 -1.48 5.69 -3.19
N ASP A 30 -2.77 5.90 -2.86
CA ASP A 30 -3.50 7.09 -3.32
C ASP A 30 -3.26 8.23 -2.34
N PRO A 31 -2.57 9.30 -2.74
CA PRO A 31 -2.27 10.37 -1.80
C PRO A 31 -3.44 11.30 -1.52
N SER A 32 -4.57 11.11 -2.18
CA SER A 32 -5.73 11.95 -1.93
C SER A 32 -6.51 11.55 -0.68
N ILE A 33 -6.20 10.40 -0.12
CA ILE A 33 -6.88 9.89 1.07
C ILE A 33 -5.89 9.95 2.23
N GLU A 34 -6.21 10.76 3.24
CA GLU A 34 -5.26 11.03 4.31
C GLU A 34 -5.03 9.84 5.22
N GLU A 35 -6.09 9.13 5.57
CA GLU A 35 -5.97 7.94 6.42
C GLU A 35 -6.46 6.75 5.66
N GLN A 36 -5.64 5.71 5.58
CA GLN A 36 -6.00 4.51 4.87
C GLN A 36 -5.73 3.30 5.75
N ASN A 37 -6.70 2.42 5.80
CA ASN A 37 -6.56 1.15 6.48
C ASN A 37 -7.33 0.13 5.66
N PHE A 38 -6.63 -0.89 5.19
CA PHE A 38 -7.26 -1.87 4.32
C PHE A 38 -6.53 -3.21 4.44
N ILE A 39 -7.18 -4.25 3.94
CA ILE A 39 -6.65 -5.60 4.00
C ILE A 39 -6.50 -6.12 2.58
N GLU A 40 -5.33 -6.62 2.24
CA GLU A 40 -5.05 -7.22 0.94
C GLU A 40 -4.15 -8.42 1.13
N ASP A 41 -4.23 -9.36 0.20
CA ASP A 41 -3.39 -10.54 0.27
C ASP A 41 -2.01 -10.26 -0.30
N CYS A 42 -1.01 -10.93 0.27
CA CYS A 42 0.32 -10.92 -0.31
C CYS A 42 0.28 -11.56 -1.69
N GLU A 43 1.00 -10.99 -2.64
CA GLU A 43 0.99 -11.51 -4.00
C GLU A 43 1.78 -12.81 -4.14
N VAL A 44 2.62 -13.11 -3.19
CA VAL A 44 3.48 -14.29 -3.26
C VAL A 44 2.93 -15.43 -2.41
N CYS A 45 2.70 -15.18 -1.13
CA CYS A 45 2.25 -16.24 -0.22
C CYS A 45 0.74 -16.24 0.00
N CYS A 46 0.04 -15.23 -0.49
CA CYS A 46 -1.41 -15.14 -0.45
C CYS A 46 -1.99 -15.09 0.96
N ASN A 47 -1.18 -14.75 1.95
CA ASN A 47 -1.68 -14.56 3.30
C ASN A 47 -2.23 -13.14 3.46
N PRO A 48 -3.30 -12.96 4.24
CA PRO A 48 -3.88 -11.63 4.40
C PRO A 48 -2.97 -10.72 5.21
N LEU A 49 -2.88 -9.49 4.77
CA LEU A 49 -2.08 -8.46 5.42
C LEU A 49 -2.94 -7.23 5.66
N GLU A 50 -2.76 -6.60 6.80
CA GLU A 50 -3.42 -5.35 7.09
C GLU A 50 -2.45 -4.20 6.87
N PHE A 51 -2.88 -3.21 6.11
CA PHE A 51 -2.07 -2.04 5.80
C PHE A 51 -2.66 -0.82 6.50
N GLU A 52 -1.79 -0.06 7.16
CA GLU A 52 -2.16 1.22 7.76
C GLU A 52 -1.21 2.28 7.28
N LEU A 53 -1.75 3.38 6.82
CA LEU A 53 -0.89 4.46 6.37
C LEU A 53 -1.57 5.81 6.51
N ASN A 54 -0.76 6.85 6.58
CA ASN A 54 -1.23 8.23 6.67
C ASN A 54 -0.54 9.07 5.61
N ILE A 55 -1.31 9.97 5.01
CA ILE A 55 -0.82 10.91 4.01
C ILE A 55 -0.95 12.32 4.58
N ILE A 56 0.11 13.09 4.49
CA ILE A 56 0.10 14.50 4.90
C ILE A 56 0.66 15.32 3.77
N ASN A 57 -0.10 16.30 3.31
CA ASN A 57 0.30 17.18 2.21
C ASN A 57 0.70 16.39 0.97
N ASN A 58 -0.08 15.35 0.66
CA ASN A 58 0.15 14.49 -0.50
C ASN A 58 1.46 13.70 -0.41
N HIS A 59 1.99 13.55 0.80
CA HIS A 59 3.19 12.75 1.03
C HIS A 59 2.88 11.65 2.02
N LEU A 60 3.53 10.51 1.83
CA LEU A 60 3.38 9.40 2.75
C LEU A 60 4.11 9.71 4.05
N ASP A 61 3.35 9.83 5.14
CA ASP A 61 3.90 10.15 6.43
C ASP A 61 4.17 8.90 7.26
N PHE A 62 3.29 7.92 7.17
CA PHE A 62 3.38 6.70 7.96
C PHE A 62 2.90 5.53 7.13
N PHE A 63 3.61 4.41 7.25
CA PHE A 63 3.22 3.17 6.55
C PHE A 63 3.53 2.00 7.45
N SER A 64 2.57 1.08 7.56
CA SER A 64 2.77 -0.12 8.35
C SER A 64 2.01 -1.26 7.70
N VAL A 65 2.54 -2.47 7.85
CA VAL A 65 1.89 -3.67 7.33
C VAL A 65 2.01 -4.76 8.40
N PHE A 66 0.89 -5.43 8.70
CA PHE A 66 0.83 -6.47 9.73
C PHE A 66 0.28 -7.75 9.18
N PRO A 67 0.74 -8.89 9.68
CA PRO A 67 0.09 -10.16 9.37
C PRO A 67 -1.23 -10.27 10.13
N ILE A 68 -2.21 -10.90 9.50
CA ILE A 68 -3.53 -11.10 10.09
C ILE A 68 -3.81 -12.58 10.20
N GLY A 69 -4.55 -12.94 11.24
CA GLY A 69 -5.00 -14.32 11.37
C GLY A 69 -3.95 -15.27 11.90
N GLN A 70 -2.97 -14.75 12.55
CA GLN A 70 -1.89 -15.55 13.11
C GLN A 70 -2.12 -15.85 14.56
#